data_e903518834dbf55d4c40cdebb1edac76
#
_entry.id   e903518834dbf55d4c40cdebb1edac76
#
_cell.length_a   1.000
_cell.length_b   1.000
_cell.length_c   1.000
_cell.angle_alpha   90.00
_cell.angle_beta   90.00
_cell.angle_gamma   90.00
#
_symmetry.space_group_name_H-M   'P 1'
#
loop_
_entity.id
_entity.type
_entity.pdbx_description
1 polymer ?
#
loop_
_entity_poly.entity_id
_entity_poly.type
_entity_poly.pdbx_seq_one_letter_code
_entity_poly.pdbx_strand_id
1 'polypeptide(L)'
;MAVETERYGDPEVREAVARRVGAEWGLELPDSFFRFADFLAALGPVEQRALRDLGLAPYGVMDLFADPSALPREGLDIRVHGRYYRDPPEFLTFLHGGTDGLHFGLWSDDGRLCDGVASYYTNDGDGIERCHRTPLEAVRARIEGAERDLADYAADGDEAELARLTDLGRLRAVLTGFETGERTETGLAYSEAYVYRRPPVDTARITTMDGAGALVTGATVLDRPPHGAADVHRFGTFMEDLLDDADAARAARDEALRRAVSGDPAEALVLGRDLHRASYGRAEHEAYASELLAVAYRELGRPALAEVAAAHHRHRALPDVDVLRRALSRPA
;
A
#
# COMPACT_ATOMS: atom_id res chain seq x y z
N MET A 1 -17.65 17.30 -7.76
CA MET A 1 -16.35 16.88 -8.34
C MET A 1 -15.37 18.04 -8.53
N ALA A 2 -15.71 19.19 -9.14
CA ALA A 2 -14.74 20.30 -9.27
C ALA A 2 -14.31 20.92 -7.93
N VAL A 3 -15.16 20.97 -6.93
CA VAL A 3 -14.88 21.53 -5.58
C VAL A 3 -13.91 20.62 -4.79
N GLU A 4 -13.86 19.32 -5.06
CA GLU A 4 -12.96 18.41 -4.36
C GLU A 4 -11.51 18.55 -4.84
N THR A 5 -11.28 18.79 -6.12
CA THR A 5 -9.92 18.93 -6.67
C THR A 5 -9.21 20.21 -6.21
N GLU A 6 -9.93 21.30 -5.99
CA GLU A 6 -9.35 22.56 -5.48
C GLU A 6 -8.74 22.39 -4.08
N ARG A 7 -9.29 21.50 -3.26
CA ARG A 7 -8.82 21.28 -1.88
C ARG A 7 -7.45 20.57 -1.80
N TYR A 8 -7.06 19.83 -2.81
CA TYR A 8 -5.73 19.19 -2.84
C TYR A 8 -4.60 20.23 -2.84
N GLY A 9 -4.81 21.40 -3.47
CA GLY A 9 -3.84 22.49 -3.54
C GLY A 9 -3.84 23.43 -2.32
N ASP A 10 -4.83 23.33 -1.42
CA ASP A 10 -5.00 24.22 -0.28
C ASP A 10 -3.96 23.94 0.83
N PRO A 11 -3.08 24.89 1.18
CA PRO A 11 -2.06 24.70 2.20
C PRO A 11 -2.63 24.39 3.61
N GLU A 12 -3.76 25.00 3.98
CA GLU A 12 -4.39 24.79 5.29
C GLU A 12 -4.95 23.35 5.39
N VAL A 13 -5.57 22.88 4.31
CA VAL A 13 -6.06 21.50 4.22
C VAL A 13 -4.90 20.50 4.31
N ARG A 14 -3.80 20.75 3.60
CA ARG A 14 -2.60 19.90 3.64
C ARG A 14 -2.02 19.78 5.04
N GLU A 15 -1.88 20.92 5.71
CA GLU A 15 -1.37 20.93 7.08
C GLU A 15 -2.33 20.18 8.02
N ALA A 16 -3.64 20.31 7.84
CA ALA A 16 -4.63 19.58 8.61
C ALA A 16 -4.57 18.07 8.34
N VAL A 17 -4.41 17.65 7.08
CA VAL A 17 -4.23 16.25 6.69
C VAL A 17 -2.95 15.67 7.30
N ALA A 18 -1.81 16.39 7.19
CA ALA A 18 -0.55 15.97 7.78
C ALA A 18 -0.66 15.76 9.29
N ARG A 19 -1.25 16.74 10.00
CA ARG A 19 -1.50 16.62 11.45
C ARG A 19 -2.40 15.44 11.79
N ARG A 20 -3.45 15.21 10.99
CA ARG A 20 -4.39 14.10 11.21
C ARG A 20 -3.71 12.75 11.03
N VAL A 21 -2.95 12.57 9.97
CA VAL A 21 -2.20 11.32 9.71
C VAL A 21 -1.15 11.09 10.79
N GLY A 22 -0.42 12.12 11.20
CA GLY A 22 0.52 12.04 12.31
C GLY A 22 -0.13 11.63 13.63
N ALA A 23 -1.31 12.19 13.93
CA ALA A 23 -2.02 11.90 15.18
C ALA A 23 -2.62 10.48 15.22
N GLU A 24 -3.17 9.98 14.10
CA GLU A 24 -3.92 8.72 14.08
C GLU A 24 -3.05 7.51 13.70
N TRP A 25 -2.16 7.67 12.72
CA TRP A 25 -1.29 6.58 12.23
C TRP A 25 0.16 6.70 12.72
N GLY A 26 0.53 7.81 13.35
CA GLY A 26 1.92 8.07 13.75
C GLY A 26 2.86 8.34 12.58
N LEU A 27 2.34 8.51 11.36
CA LEU A 27 3.11 8.61 10.12
C LEU A 27 3.33 10.05 9.70
N GLU A 28 4.50 10.31 9.16
CA GLU A 28 4.89 11.56 8.53
C GLU A 28 4.76 11.42 7.00
N LEU A 29 3.87 12.23 6.41
CA LEU A 29 3.62 12.21 4.98
C LEU A 29 4.78 12.89 4.25
N PRO A 30 5.35 12.26 3.19
CA PRO A 30 6.47 12.85 2.45
C PRO A 30 6.01 14.00 1.53
N ASP A 31 6.95 14.89 1.19
CA ASP A 31 6.70 15.98 0.22
C ASP A 31 6.17 15.47 -1.12
N SER A 32 6.60 14.29 -1.55
CA SER A 32 6.13 13.65 -2.78
C SER A 32 4.63 13.32 -2.77
N PHE A 33 4.07 13.03 -1.60
CA PHE A 33 2.62 12.84 -1.43
C PHE A 33 1.85 14.16 -1.65
N PHE A 34 2.33 15.26 -1.10
CA PHE A 34 1.72 16.58 -1.32
C PHE A 34 1.90 17.06 -2.76
N ARG A 35 3.01 16.73 -3.39
CA ARG A 35 3.22 16.99 -4.82
C ARG A 35 2.25 16.19 -5.70
N PHE A 36 1.91 14.97 -5.31
CA PHE A 36 0.84 14.21 -5.95
C PHE A 36 -0.53 14.89 -5.76
N ALA A 37 -0.81 15.43 -4.59
CA ALA A 37 -2.02 16.23 -4.37
C ALA A 37 -2.05 17.48 -5.27
N ASP A 38 -0.91 18.19 -5.46
CA ASP A 38 -0.79 19.30 -6.42
C ASP A 38 -1.09 18.87 -7.86
N PHE A 39 -0.55 17.73 -8.26
CA PHE A 39 -0.86 17.14 -9.57
C PHE A 39 -2.37 16.92 -9.73
N LEU A 40 -3.03 16.31 -8.76
CA LEU A 40 -4.48 16.09 -8.80
C LEU A 40 -5.27 17.39 -8.88
N ALA A 41 -4.83 18.44 -8.17
CA ALA A 41 -5.43 19.77 -8.21
C ALA A 41 -5.32 20.45 -9.59
N ALA A 42 -4.25 20.14 -10.32
CA ALA A 42 -3.98 20.72 -11.64
C ALA A 42 -4.71 20.04 -12.80
N LEU A 43 -5.38 18.89 -12.54
CA LEU A 43 -6.05 18.12 -13.60
C LEU A 43 -7.33 18.84 -14.08
N GLY A 44 -7.39 19.12 -15.39
CA GLY A 44 -8.62 19.52 -16.05
C GLY A 44 -9.60 18.35 -16.27
N PRO A 45 -10.81 18.62 -16.78
CA PRO A 45 -11.83 17.58 -16.96
C PRO A 45 -11.40 16.42 -17.88
N VAL A 46 -10.55 16.67 -18.88
CA VAL A 46 -10.03 15.65 -19.79
C VAL A 46 -9.06 14.74 -19.07
N GLU A 47 -8.11 15.34 -18.36
CA GLU A 47 -7.07 14.61 -17.62
C GLU A 47 -7.68 13.81 -16.46
N GLN A 48 -8.68 14.36 -15.76
CA GLN A 48 -9.44 13.63 -14.74
C GLN A 48 -10.18 12.42 -15.31
N ARG A 49 -10.73 12.53 -16.52
CA ARG A 49 -11.35 11.40 -17.21
C ARG A 49 -10.29 10.36 -17.59
N ALA A 50 -9.18 10.77 -18.19
CA ALA A 50 -8.09 9.88 -18.55
C ALA A 50 -7.53 9.11 -17.34
N LEU A 51 -7.39 9.78 -16.18
CA LEU A 51 -6.98 9.13 -14.94
C LEU A 51 -7.99 8.05 -14.49
N ARG A 52 -9.30 8.36 -14.55
CA ARG A 52 -10.34 7.37 -14.23
C ARG A 52 -10.40 6.22 -15.23
N ASP A 53 -10.15 6.47 -16.51
CA ASP A 53 -10.13 5.44 -17.56
C ASP A 53 -8.95 4.47 -17.39
N LEU A 54 -7.88 4.88 -16.68
CA LEU A 54 -6.83 4.01 -16.17
C LEU A 54 -7.25 3.19 -14.93
N GLY A 55 -8.47 3.37 -14.43
CA GLY A 55 -8.94 2.81 -13.18
C GLY A 55 -8.41 3.52 -11.93
N LEU A 56 -7.64 4.61 -12.08
CA LEU A 56 -7.01 5.29 -10.96
C LEU A 56 -7.98 6.30 -10.32
N ALA A 57 -8.17 6.17 -9.01
CA ALA A 57 -8.97 7.10 -8.22
C ALA A 57 -8.33 7.35 -6.84
N PRO A 58 -8.18 8.63 -6.42
CA PRO A 58 -7.78 8.96 -5.05
C PRO A 58 -8.69 8.27 -4.03
N TYR A 59 -8.10 7.71 -2.97
CA TYR A 59 -8.82 6.94 -1.98
C TYR A 59 -8.06 6.86 -0.64
N GLY A 60 -8.68 6.33 0.40
CA GLY A 60 -8.03 6.13 1.68
C GLY A 60 -7.59 7.45 2.31
N VAL A 61 -6.29 7.62 2.58
CA VAL A 61 -5.78 8.86 3.18
C VAL A 61 -6.08 10.11 2.35
N MET A 62 -6.30 9.98 1.03
CA MET A 62 -6.68 11.11 0.16
C MET A 62 -8.10 11.63 0.46
N ASP A 63 -8.98 10.83 1.03
CA ASP A 63 -10.34 11.26 1.40
C ASP A 63 -10.33 12.33 2.50
N LEU A 64 -9.26 12.40 3.29
CA LEU A 64 -9.06 13.44 4.29
C LEU A 64 -8.91 14.85 3.70
N PHE A 65 -8.57 14.98 2.41
CA PHE A 65 -8.56 16.29 1.76
C PHE A 65 -9.97 16.88 1.58
N ALA A 66 -10.98 16.01 1.44
CA ALA A 66 -12.37 16.46 1.40
C ALA A 66 -12.83 17.01 2.77
N ASP A 67 -12.46 16.34 3.86
CA ASP A 67 -12.70 16.78 5.23
C ASP A 67 -11.65 16.20 6.20
N PRO A 68 -10.61 16.98 6.57
CA PRO A 68 -9.59 16.51 7.51
C PRO A 68 -10.13 16.19 8.91
N SER A 69 -11.33 16.68 9.25
CA SER A 69 -11.99 16.43 10.53
C SER A 69 -12.99 15.27 10.49
N ALA A 70 -13.15 14.62 9.34
CA ALA A 70 -14.09 13.52 9.18
C ALA A 70 -13.88 12.44 10.25
N LEU A 71 -14.97 12.02 10.86
CA LEU A 71 -14.96 10.98 11.88
C LEU A 71 -15.28 9.61 11.27
N PRO A 72 -14.73 8.54 11.81
CA PRO A 72 -15.14 7.20 11.39
C PRO A 72 -16.60 6.93 11.79
N ARG A 73 -17.21 5.97 11.12
CA ARG A 73 -18.52 5.43 11.53
C ARG A 73 -18.43 4.89 12.96
N GLU A 74 -19.53 4.93 13.68
CA GLU A 74 -19.58 4.52 15.09
C GLU A 74 -19.03 3.11 15.29
N GLY A 75 -18.18 2.96 16.28
CA GLY A 75 -17.52 1.69 16.61
C GLY A 75 -16.35 1.31 15.73
N LEU A 76 -16.03 2.09 14.69
CA LEU A 76 -14.90 1.81 13.80
C LEU A 76 -13.68 2.69 14.14
N ASP A 77 -12.50 2.13 13.89
CA ASP A 77 -11.23 2.83 14.04
C ASP A 77 -10.84 3.47 12.70
N ILE A 78 -10.45 4.73 12.70
CA ILE A 78 -10.04 5.44 11.48
C ILE A 78 -8.83 4.78 10.81
N ARG A 79 -7.97 4.08 11.54
CA ARG A 79 -6.79 3.40 11.04
C ARG A 79 -7.10 2.30 10.02
N VAL A 80 -8.37 1.84 9.96
CA VAL A 80 -8.80 0.85 8.98
C VAL A 80 -9.48 1.45 7.75
N HIS A 81 -9.53 2.79 7.65
CA HIS A 81 -10.05 3.46 6.46
C HIS A 81 -9.18 3.15 5.23
N GLY A 82 -9.80 2.64 4.18
CA GLY A 82 -9.11 2.25 2.95
C GLY A 82 -8.22 1.00 3.09
N ARG A 83 -8.27 0.28 4.21
CA ARG A 83 -7.41 -0.87 4.47
C ARG A 83 -8.13 -2.17 4.13
N TYR A 84 -7.57 -2.88 3.16
CA TYR A 84 -8.07 -4.19 2.75
C TYR A 84 -7.61 -5.29 3.70
N TYR A 85 -8.29 -6.42 3.67
CA TYR A 85 -8.09 -7.56 4.57
C TYR A 85 -6.62 -8.00 4.73
N ARG A 86 -5.84 -7.95 3.65
CA ARG A 86 -4.45 -8.43 3.63
C ARG A 86 -3.41 -7.32 3.74
N ASP A 87 -3.83 -6.06 3.90
CA ASP A 87 -2.89 -4.94 4.03
C ASP A 87 -2.05 -5.08 5.29
N PRO A 88 -0.72 -5.16 5.17
CA PRO A 88 0.13 -5.13 6.35
C PRO A 88 0.11 -3.74 7.00
N PRO A 89 0.44 -3.63 8.29
CA PRO A 89 0.42 -2.34 9.00
C PRO A 89 1.26 -1.24 8.33
N GLU A 90 2.32 -1.60 7.63
CA GLU A 90 3.22 -0.69 6.90
C GLU A 90 2.58 -0.01 5.68
N PHE A 91 1.41 -0.47 5.24
CA PHE A 91 0.75 -0.01 4.02
C PHE A 91 -0.35 1.01 4.34
N LEU A 92 -0.24 2.25 3.83
CA LEU A 92 -1.25 3.29 3.97
C LEU A 92 -1.85 3.63 2.59
N THR A 93 -3.05 3.15 2.31
CA THR A 93 -3.71 3.31 1.00
C THR A 93 -3.95 4.78 0.65
N PHE A 94 -3.61 5.18 -0.59
CA PHE A 94 -3.89 6.52 -1.11
C PHE A 94 -4.53 6.52 -2.51
N LEU A 95 -4.52 5.39 -3.22
CA LEU A 95 -5.03 5.34 -4.60
C LEU A 95 -5.61 3.95 -4.91
N HIS A 96 -6.77 3.90 -5.54
CA HIS A 96 -7.34 2.72 -6.18
C HIS A 96 -6.78 2.52 -7.58
N GLY A 97 -6.69 1.26 -8.02
CA GLY A 97 -6.23 0.85 -9.34
C GLY A 97 -7.30 0.26 -10.27
N GLY A 98 -8.56 0.20 -9.86
CA GLY A 98 -9.73 -0.09 -10.71
C GLY A 98 -10.14 -1.56 -10.82
N THR A 99 -9.22 -2.51 -11.05
CA THR A 99 -9.58 -3.93 -11.25
C THR A 99 -8.98 -4.82 -10.18
N ASP A 100 -9.61 -5.95 -9.90
CA ASP A 100 -9.13 -7.05 -9.04
C ASP A 100 -8.61 -6.62 -7.67
N GLY A 101 -9.12 -5.48 -7.18
CA GLY A 101 -8.69 -4.90 -5.92
C GLY A 101 -7.27 -4.32 -5.95
N LEU A 102 -6.76 -3.93 -7.13
CA LEU A 102 -5.51 -3.18 -7.24
C LEU A 102 -5.61 -1.88 -6.43
N HIS A 103 -4.64 -1.65 -5.58
CA HIS A 103 -4.52 -0.39 -4.85
C HIS A 103 -3.06 -0.09 -4.54
N PHE A 104 -2.80 1.18 -4.25
CA PHE A 104 -1.48 1.71 -3.98
C PHE A 104 -1.47 2.33 -2.58
N GLY A 105 -0.40 2.07 -1.85
CA GLY A 105 -0.19 2.61 -0.51
C GLY A 105 1.20 3.23 -0.35
N LEU A 106 1.28 4.26 0.47
CA LEU A 106 2.54 4.70 1.02
C LEU A 106 3.07 3.59 1.92
N TRP A 107 4.37 3.33 1.83
CA TRP A 107 5.04 2.29 2.62
C TRP A 107 5.86 2.90 3.74
N SER A 108 5.75 2.35 4.95
CA SER A 108 6.52 2.78 6.10
C SER A 108 7.08 1.59 6.87
N ASP A 109 8.39 1.38 6.79
CA ASP A 109 9.04 0.29 7.52
C ASP A 109 9.24 0.58 9.00
N ASP A 110 9.50 1.82 9.34
CA ASP A 110 9.79 2.24 10.72
C ASP A 110 8.56 2.69 11.51
N GLY A 111 7.40 2.76 10.84
CA GLY A 111 6.16 3.26 11.44
C GLY A 111 6.17 4.76 11.70
N ARG A 112 7.06 5.50 11.03
CA ARG A 112 7.17 6.95 11.12
C ARG A 112 7.27 7.62 9.76
N LEU A 113 8.26 7.24 8.96
CA LEU A 113 8.49 7.83 7.64
C LEU A 113 7.92 6.93 6.54
N CYS A 114 7.29 7.53 5.55
CA CYS A 114 6.91 6.84 4.33
C CYS A 114 8.01 7.01 3.28
N ASP A 115 8.71 5.95 2.95
CA ASP A 115 9.92 5.94 2.11
C ASP A 115 9.72 5.33 0.72
N GLY A 116 8.48 5.04 0.35
CA GLY A 116 8.15 4.48 -0.96
C GLY A 116 6.66 4.26 -1.15
N VAL A 117 6.34 3.67 -2.29
CA VAL A 117 4.97 3.26 -2.66
C VAL A 117 4.97 1.79 -3.00
N ALA A 118 4.01 1.09 -2.45
CA ALA A 118 3.74 -0.31 -2.74
C ALA A 118 2.36 -0.47 -3.38
N SER A 119 2.18 -1.55 -4.12
CA SER A 119 0.91 -1.92 -4.72
C SER A 119 0.72 -3.43 -4.78
N TYR A 120 -0.51 -3.90 -4.80
CA TYR A 120 -0.84 -5.29 -5.08
C TYR A 120 -2.32 -5.44 -5.43
N TYR A 121 -2.68 -6.61 -5.95
CA TYR A 121 -4.04 -7.02 -6.26
C TYR A 121 -4.62 -7.85 -5.10
N THR A 122 -5.62 -7.34 -4.41
CA THR A 122 -6.21 -8.04 -3.25
C THR A 122 -6.88 -9.36 -3.64
N ASN A 123 -7.46 -9.43 -4.83
CA ASN A 123 -8.25 -10.57 -5.28
C ASN A 123 -7.46 -11.57 -6.14
N ASP A 124 -6.29 -11.20 -6.63
CA ASP A 124 -5.52 -11.99 -7.62
C ASP A 124 -4.35 -12.79 -7.01
N GLY A 125 -4.16 -12.71 -5.71
CA GLY A 125 -3.20 -13.56 -5.01
C GLY A 125 -1.73 -13.17 -5.09
N ASP A 126 -1.36 -12.23 -5.97
CA ASP A 126 0.01 -11.73 -6.10
C ASP A 126 0.51 -11.03 -4.83
N GLY A 127 1.83 -11.01 -4.69
CA GLY A 127 2.50 -10.34 -3.58
C GLY A 127 2.48 -8.82 -3.71
N ILE A 128 2.82 -8.17 -2.61
CA ILE A 128 3.00 -6.71 -2.57
C ILE A 128 4.31 -6.37 -3.29
N GLU A 129 4.20 -5.50 -4.28
CA GLU A 129 5.34 -4.94 -5.00
C GLU A 129 5.67 -3.55 -4.46
N ARG A 130 6.90 -3.39 -3.94
CA ARG A 130 7.45 -2.10 -3.49
C ARG A 130 8.33 -1.53 -4.59
N CYS A 131 7.70 -1.10 -5.67
CA CYS A 131 8.43 -0.77 -6.90
C CYS A 131 8.45 0.72 -7.25
N HIS A 132 7.70 1.56 -6.54
CA HIS A 132 7.66 2.99 -6.80
C HIS A 132 8.27 3.77 -5.62
N ARG A 133 9.00 4.84 -5.91
CA ARG A 133 9.55 5.73 -4.87
C ARG A 133 8.56 6.79 -4.45
N THR A 134 7.69 7.20 -5.39
CA THR A 134 6.74 8.28 -5.18
C THR A 134 5.37 7.96 -5.77
N PRO A 135 4.28 8.61 -5.28
CA PRO A 135 2.96 8.49 -5.88
C PRO A 135 2.91 8.88 -7.38
N LEU A 136 3.65 9.91 -7.79
CA LEU A 136 3.70 10.34 -9.20
C LEU A 136 4.35 9.26 -10.07
N GLU A 137 5.38 8.59 -9.57
CA GLU A 137 6.02 7.47 -10.26
C GLU A 137 5.06 6.31 -10.49
N ALA A 138 4.21 5.99 -9.50
CA ALA A 138 3.18 4.97 -9.64
C ALA A 138 2.16 5.30 -10.73
N VAL A 139 1.69 6.56 -10.78
CA VAL A 139 0.78 7.02 -11.84
C VAL A 139 1.46 7.00 -13.20
N ARG A 140 2.71 7.45 -13.29
CA ARG A 140 3.50 7.42 -14.52
C ARG A 140 3.59 6.00 -15.09
N ALA A 141 3.92 5.02 -14.27
CA ALA A 141 4.03 3.64 -14.70
C ALA A 141 2.71 3.11 -15.30
N ARG A 142 1.57 3.50 -14.74
CA ARG A 142 0.25 3.14 -15.27
C ARG A 142 -0.06 3.82 -16.59
N ILE A 143 0.26 5.12 -16.73
CA ILE A 143 0.09 5.86 -17.99
C ILE A 143 0.91 5.21 -19.10
N GLU A 144 2.21 5.01 -18.88
CA GLU A 144 3.11 4.45 -19.88
C GLU A 144 2.82 2.99 -20.24
N GLY A 145 2.31 2.20 -19.26
CA GLY A 145 1.78 0.87 -19.52
C GLY A 145 0.61 0.91 -20.49
N ALA A 146 -0.40 1.72 -20.19
CA ALA A 146 -1.59 1.86 -21.02
C ALA A 146 -1.26 2.46 -22.41
N GLU A 147 -0.34 3.42 -22.51
CA GLU A 147 0.10 3.96 -23.80
C GLU A 147 0.71 2.87 -24.69
N ARG A 148 1.50 1.95 -24.13
CA ARG A 148 2.05 0.82 -24.91
C ARG A 148 0.97 -0.15 -25.37
N ASP A 149 0.09 -0.54 -24.43
CA ASP A 149 -0.98 -1.49 -24.74
C ASP A 149 -1.91 -0.94 -25.84
N LEU A 150 -2.19 0.39 -25.81
CA LEU A 150 -3.03 1.05 -26.81
C LEU A 150 -2.31 1.32 -28.13
N ALA A 151 -0.98 1.45 -28.14
CA ALA A 151 -0.22 1.76 -29.34
C ALA A 151 -0.38 0.67 -30.44
N ASP A 152 -0.47 -0.60 -30.02
CA ASP A 152 -0.67 -1.71 -30.95
C ASP A 152 -2.05 -1.66 -31.61
N TYR A 153 -3.11 -1.33 -30.85
CA TYR A 153 -4.48 -1.18 -31.38
C TYR A 153 -4.63 0.09 -32.23
N ALA A 154 -3.98 1.18 -31.83
CA ALA A 154 -4.00 2.43 -32.59
C ALA A 154 -3.30 2.31 -33.96
N ALA A 155 -2.32 1.41 -34.08
CA ALA A 155 -1.67 1.12 -35.39
C ALA A 155 -2.64 0.53 -36.43
N ASP A 156 -3.73 -0.10 -35.98
CA ASP A 156 -4.80 -0.64 -36.82
C ASP A 156 -5.83 0.44 -37.22
N GLY A 157 -5.66 1.69 -36.80
CA GLY A 157 -6.49 2.84 -37.14
C GLY A 157 -7.78 2.97 -36.35
N ASP A 158 -7.88 2.40 -35.16
CA ASP A 158 -9.03 2.58 -34.27
C ASP A 158 -9.06 4.01 -33.73
N GLU A 159 -10.07 4.80 -34.17
CA GLU A 159 -10.22 6.21 -33.77
C GLU A 159 -10.48 6.38 -32.28
N ALA A 160 -11.15 5.45 -31.62
CA ALA A 160 -11.42 5.52 -30.19
C ALA A 160 -10.12 5.34 -29.38
N GLU A 161 -9.27 4.39 -29.78
CA GLU A 161 -7.98 4.17 -29.13
C GLU A 161 -6.98 5.31 -29.38
N LEU A 162 -7.00 5.91 -30.57
CA LEU A 162 -6.24 7.13 -30.88
C LEU A 162 -6.67 8.32 -29.99
N ALA A 163 -7.97 8.48 -29.76
CA ALA A 163 -8.48 9.51 -28.84
C ALA A 163 -8.02 9.26 -27.40
N ARG A 164 -8.07 8.01 -26.94
CA ARG A 164 -7.56 7.62 -25.61
C ARG A 164 -6.06 7.89 -25.43
N LEU A 165 -5.25 7.54 -26.44
CA LEU A 165 -3.82 7.86 -26.46
C LEU A 165 -3.57 9.37 -26.36
N THR A 166 -4.38 10.17 -27.08
CA THR A 166 -4.29 11.62 -27.02
C THR A 166 -4.59 12.16 -25.60
N ASP A 167 -5.64 11.64 -24.96
CA ASP A 167 -6.02 12.04 -23.58
C ASP A 167 -4.96 11.60 -22.56
N LEU A 168 -4.37 10.40 -22.70
CA LEU A 168 -3.24 9.93 -21.88
C LEU A 168 -2.00 10.80 -22.08
N GLY A 169 -1.69 11.21 -23.31
CA GLY A 169 -0.59 12.13 -23.60
C GLY A 169 -0.76 13.48 -22.90
N ARG A 170 -1.99 13.99 -22.81
CA ARG A 170 -2.30 15.22 -22.03
C ARG A 170 -2.09 15.00 -20.54
N LEU A 171 -2.61 13.90 -19.98
CA LEU A 171 -2.42 13.55 -18.58
C LEU A 171 -0.93 13.43 -18.24
N ARG A 172 -0.15 12.75 -19.09
CA ARG A 172 1.30 12.64 -18.94
C ARG A 172 2.02 13.99 -19.00
N ALA A 173 1.58 14.90 -19.87
CA ALA A 173 2.17 16.24 -19.96
C ALA A 173 1.99 17.03 -18.66
N VAL A 174 0.80 16.97 -18.04
CA VAL A 174 0.57 17.57 -16.72
C VAL A 174 1.47 16.92 -15.67
N LEU A 175 1.47 15.58 -15.59
CA LEU A 175 2.28 14.83 -14.62
C LEU A 175 3.76 15.21 -14.69
N THR A 176 4.30 15.33 -15.91
CA THR A 176 5.72 15.69 -16.13
C THR A 176 6.08 17.04 -15.49
N GLY A 177 5.15 17.98 -15.40
CA GLY A 177 5.37 19.26 -14.73
C GLY A 177 5.65 19.12 -13.22
N PHE A 178 5.18 18.04 -12.59
CA PHE A 178 5.33 17.77 -11.17
C PHE A 178 6.48 16.82 -10.83
N GLU A 179 7.12 16.20 -11.83
CA GLU A 179 8.21 15.22 -11.64
C GLU A 179 9.61 15.85 -11.49
N THR A 180 9.73 17.15 -11.36
CA THR A 180 11.02 17.83 -11.23
C THR A 180 11.78 17.34 -10.00
N GLY A 181 13.00 16.82 -10.23
CA GLY A 181 13.87 16.28 -9.17
C GLY A 181 13.61 14.82 -8.79
N GLU A 182 12.59 14.17 -9.39
CA GLU A 182 12.26 12.76 -9.11
C GLU A 182 12.74 11.80 -10.21
N ARG A 183 13.20 12.31 -11.35
CA ARG A 183 13.67 11.45 -12.44
C ARG A 183 14.86 10.60 -12.02
N THR A 184 14.82 9.33 -12.39
CA THR A 184 15.99 8.47 -12.27
C THR A 184 17.14 9.05 -13.08
N GLU A 185 18.34 9.03 -12.55
CA GLU A 185 19.58 9.48 -13.21
C GLU A 185 19.85 8.77 -14.54
N THR A 186 19.17 7.65 -14.80
CA THR A 186 19.37 6.79 -15.97
C THR A 186 18.60 7.24 -17.21
N GLY A 187 17.66 8.19 -17.10
CA GLY A 187 16.86 8.66 -18.24
C GLY A 187 15.96 7.60 -18.88
N LEU A 188 15.84 6.42 -18.29
CA LEU A 188 14.93 5.37 -18.76
C LEU A 188 13.47 5.78 -18.48
N ALA A 189 12.58 5.44 -19.40
CA ALA A 189 11.17 5.52 -19.16
C ALA A 189 10.82 4.68 -17.92
N TYR A 190 9.96 5.19 -17.04
CA TYR A 190 9.60 4.49 -15.81
C TYR A 190 9.03 3.10 -16.09
N SER A 191 8.20 2.97 -17.13
CA SER A 191 7.62 1.70 -17.54
C SER A 191 8.67 0.67 -17.97
N GLU A 192 9.75 1.09 -18.66
CA GLU A 192 10.84 0.18 -19.02
C GLU A 192 11.60 -0.29 -17.78
N ALA A 193 11.76 0.58 -16.78
CA ALA A 193 12.35 0.20 -15.51
C ALA A 193 11.44 -0.77 -14.72
N TYR A 194 10.13 -0.63 -14.86
CA TYR A 194 9.14 -1.39 -14.11
C TYR A 194 8.79 -2.73 -14.73
N VAL A 195 8.50 -2.78 -16.04
CA VAL A 195 8.01 -3.99 -16.72
C VAL A 195 9.11 -5.03 -16.87
N TYR A 196 10.37 -4.62 -16.98
CA TYR A 196 11.48 -5.52 -17.27
C TYR A 196 12.52 -5.66 -16.15
N ARG A 197 12.43 -4.85 -15.11
CA ARG A 197 13.32 -4.95 -13.95
C ARG A 197 12.48 -5.13 -12.70
N ARG A 198 12.37 -6.38 -12.24
CA ARG A 198 12.04 -6.57 -10.82
C ARG A 198 13.02 -5.73 -10.01
N PRO A 199 12.56 -4.95 -9.03
CA PRO A 199 13.48 -4.25 -8.15
C PRO A 199 14.53 -5.26 -7.66
N PRO A 200 15.80 -4.85 -7.52
CA PRO A 200 16.82 -5.73 -6.98
C PRO A 200 16.32 -6.28 -5.65
N VAL A 201 16.54 -7.59 -5.43
CA VAL A 201 16.19 -8.23 -4.16
C VAL A 201 16.87 -7.40 -3.06
N ASP A 202 16.07 -6.77 -2.22
CA ASP A 202 16.58 -6.04 -1.07
C ASP A 202 17.08 -7.06 -0.05
N THR A 203 18.39 -7.31 -0.05
CA THR A 203 19.04 -8.28 0.82
C THR A 203 19.01 -7.88 2.30
N ALA A 204 18.62 -6.64 2.61
CA ALA A 204 18.41 -6.19 3.99
C ALA A 204 17.06 -6.66 4.55
N ARG A 205 16.18 -7.21 3.69
CA ARG A 205 14.87 -7.69 4.10
C ARG A 205 14.81 -9.21 4.17
N ILE A 206 14.10 -9.67 5.16
CA ILE A 206 13.70 -11.08 5.24
C ILE A 206 12.42 -11.24 4.42
N THR A 207 12.40 -12.21 3.51
CA THR A 207 11.23 -12.48 2.68
C THR A 207 10.02 -12.89 3.52
N THR A 208 8.85 -12.38 3.15
CA THR A 208 7.56 -12.67 3.75
C THR A 208 6.56 -13.14 2.70
N MET A 209 5.53 -13.86 3.12
CA MET A 209 4.49 -14.39 2.23
C MET A 209 3.70 -13.29 1.50
N ASP A 210 3.65 -12.09 2.05
CA ASP A 210 3.03 -10.94 1.40
C ASP A 210 3.86 -10.34 0.25
N GLY A 211 5.11 -10.77 0.07
CA GLY A 211 6.00 -10.31 -1.02
C GLY A 211 6.81 -9.05 -0.70
N ALA A 212 6.39 -8.20 0.24
CA ALA A 212 7.07 -6.95 0.53
C ALA A 212 8.38 -7.13 1.31
N GLY A 213 8.51 -8.23 2.02
CA GLY A 213 9.62 -8.48 2.93
C GLY A 213 9.55 -7.65 4.22
N ALA A 214 10.18 -8.14 5.27
CA ALA A 214 10.25 -7.49 6.57
C ALA A 214 11.64 -6.91 6.82
N LEU A 215 11.72 -5.63 7.15
CA LEU A 215 12.96 -4.98 7.56
C LEU A 215 13.16 -5.20 9.06
N VAL A 216 14.22 -5.93 9.41
CA VAL A 216 14.65 -6.13 10.80
C VAL A 216 16.06 -5.64 11.00
N THR A 217 16.36 -5.11 12.18
CA THR A 217 17.68 -4.69 12.55
C THR A 217 18.42 -5.83 13.27
N GLY A 218 19.65 -6.10 12.85
CA GLY A 218 20.50 -7.12 13.46
C GLY A 218 20.58 -8.42 12.65
N ALA A 219 21.56 -9.25 13.00
CA ALA A 219 21.71 -10.58 12.40
C ALA A 219 20.70 -11.54 13.04
N THR A 220 19.78 -12.02 12.25
CA THR A 220 18.76 -12.98 12.69
C THR A 220 18.87 -14.26 11.90
N VAL A 221 18.82 -15.38 12.60
CA VAL A 221 18.69 -16.72 11.99
C VAL A 221 17.24 -17.15 12.16
N LEU A 222 16.54 -17.28 11.05
CA LEU A 222 15.19 -17.84 11.03
C LEU A 222 15.26 -19.34 10.75
N ASP A 223 14.58 -20.12 11.57
CA ASP A 223 14.46 -21.56 11.39
C ASP A 223 13.25 -21.90 10.51
N ARG A 224 13.32 -21.46 9.25
CA ARG A 224 12.25 -21.59 8.26
C ARG A 224 12.81 -21.57 6.84
N PRO A 225 12.13 -22.18 5.86
CA PRO A 225 12.54 -22.06 4.47
C PRO A 225 12.50 -20.61 4.00
N PRO A 226 13.46 -20.15 3.20
CA PRO A 226 13.40 -18.83 2.62
C PRO A 226 12.24 -18.75 1.60
N HIS A 227 11.54 -17.61 1.60
CA HIS A 227 10.54 -17.30 0.59
C HIS A 227 11.19 -16.57 -0.58
N GLY A 228 11.41 -17.24 -1.69
CA GLY A 228 12.03 -16.69 -2.88
C GLY A 228 11.72 -17.51 -4.13
N ALA A 229 12.09 -17.00 -5.31
CA ALA A 229 11.75 -17.62 -6.60
C ALA A 229 12.18 -19.09 -6.72
N ALA A 230 13.29 -19.46 -6.07
CA ALA A 230 13.79 -20.84 -6.07
C ALA A 230 13.09 -21.75 -5.04
N ASP A 231 12.54 -21.18 -3.97
CA ASP A 231 12.02 -21.91 -2.81
C ASP A 231 10.54 -21.67 -2.55
N VAL A 232 9.81 -21.00 -3.49
CA VAL A 232 8.41 -20.63 -3.31
C VAL A 232 7.52 -21.82 -2.96
N HIS A 233 7.71 -22.96 -3.61
CA HIS A 233 6.93 -24.17 -3.33
C HIS A 233 7.24 -24.74 -1.94
N ARG A 234 8.51 -24.78 -1.55
CA ARG A 234 8.91 -25.26 -0.23
C ARG A 234 8.40 -24.37 0.89
N PHE A 235 8.41 -23.04 0.68
CA PHE A 235 7.84 -22.11 1.62
C PHE A 235 6.30 -22.22 1.66
N GLY A 236 5.63 -22.38 0.51
CA GLY A 236 4.19 -22.60 0.43
C GLY A 236 3.78 -23.85 1.22
N THR A 237 4.45 -24.99 1.01
CA THR A 237 4.20 -26.23 1.77
C THR A 237 4.44 -26.01 3.27
N PHE A 238 5.51 -25.34 3.66
CA PHE A 238 5.77 -25.01 5.06
C PHE A 238 4.62 -24.23 5.69
N MET A 239 4.08 -23.23 4.99
CA MET A 239 2.96 -22.44 5.49
C MET A 239 1.64 -23.22 5.53
N GLU A 240 1.39 -24.08 4.54
CA GLU A 240 0.23 -24.98 4.53
C GLU A 240 0.27 -25.95 5.71
N ASP A 241 1.40 -26.63 5.91
CA ASP A 241 1.62 -27.54 7.05
C ASP A 241 1.41 -26.81 8.39
N LEU A 242 1.94 -25.58 8.51
CA LEU A 242 1.79 -24.77 9.72
C LEU A 242 0.34 -24.37 9.98
N LEU A 243 -0.41 -24.02 8.92
CA LEU A 243 -1.81 -23.60 9.04
C LEU A 243 -2.76 -24.78 9.31
N ASP A 244 -2.38 -25.99 8.94
CA ASP A 244 -3.21 -27.19 9.10
C ASP A 244 -2.88 -27.97 10.39
N ASP A 245 -1.75 -27.69 11.05
CA ASP A 245 -1.37 -28.27 12.34
C ASP A 245 -1.43 -27.18 13.46
N ALA A 246 -2.51 -27.21 14.24
CA ALA A 246 -2.72 -26.25 15.31
C ALA A 246 -1.65 -26.30 16.42
N ASP A 247 -1.05 -27.46 16.67
CA ASP A 247 -0.01 -27.59 17.68
C ASP A 247 1.33 -27.07 17.15
N ALA A 248 1.64 -27.29 15.88
CA ALA A 248 2.80 -26.70 15.21
C ALA A 248 2.69 -25.16 15.14
N ALA A 249 1.52 -24.63 14.76
CA ALA A 249 1.27 -23.20 14.72
C ALA A 249 1.45 -22.54 16.10
N ARG A 250 0.91 -23.18 17.14
CA ARG A 250 1.07 -22.69 18.52
C ARG A 250 2.52 -22.73 18.97
N ALA A 251 3.24 -23.81 18.69
CA ALA A 251 4.65 -23.95 19.04
C ALA A 251 5.51 -22.88 18.33
N ALA A 252 5.28 -22.65 17.06
CA ALA A 252 5.97 -21.60 16.29
C ALA A 252 5.70 -20.19 16.84
N ARG A 253 4.45 -19.89 17.18
CA ARG A 253 4.06 -18.62 17.81
C ARG A 253 4.75 -18.46 19.17
N ASP A 254 4.72 -19.47 20.04
CA ASP A 254 5.32 -19.41 21.38
C ASP A 254 6.83 -19.20 21.31
N GLU A 255 7.52 -19.87 20.39
CA GLU A 255 8.95 -19.70 20.16
C GLU A 255 9.26 -18.28 19.64
N ALA A 256 8.48 -17.77 18.69
CA ALA A 256 8.65 -16.42 18.16
C ALA A 256 8.47 -15.35 19.25
N LEU A 257 7.45 -15.49 20.10
CA LEU A 257 7.24 -14.61 21.26
C LEU A 257 8.38 -14.70 22.28
N ARG A 258 8.84 -15.91 22.58
CA ARG A 258 9.97 -16.10 23.49
C ARG A 258 11.24 -15.40 22.98
N ARG A 259 11.53 -15.50 21.68
CA ARG A 259 12.67 -14.80 21.05
C ARG A 259 12.49 -13.29 21.13
N ALA A 260 11.31 -12.78 20.80
CA ALA A 260 11.03 -11.34 20.83
C ALA A 260 11.26 -10.74 22.22
N VAL A 261 10.75 -11.38 23.29
CA VAL A 261 10.97 -10.95 24.68
C VAL A 261 12.46 -11.02 25.08
N SER A 262 13.25 -11.88 24.42
CA SER A 262 14.70 -11.96 24.62
C SER A 262 15.51 -10.96 23.77
N GLY A 263 14.84 -10.03 23.05
CA GLY A 263 15.47 -9.00 22.24
C GLY A 263 15.73 -9.40 20.79
N ASP A 264 15.15 -10.51 20.32
CA ASP A 264 15.18 -10.94 18.91
C ASP A 264 13.74 -11.01 18.33
N PRO A 265 13.18 -9.87 17.88
CA PRO A 265 11.80 -9.79 17.42
C PRO A 265 11.60 -10.24 15.95
N ALA A 266 12.65 -10.64 15.26
CA ALA A 266 12.59 -10.90 13.81
C ALA A 266 11.64 -12.03 13.45
N GLU A 267 11.71 -13.16 14.17
CA GLU A 267 10.80 -14.29 13.93
C GLU A 267 9.34 -13.88 14.17
N ALA A 268 9.08 -13.11 15.23
CA ALA A 268 7.74 -12.62 15.53
C ALA A 268 7.21 -11.68 14.44
N LEU A 269 8.05 -10.80 13.87
CA LEU A 269 7.65 -9.93 12.77
C LEU A 269 7.34 -10.74 11.51
N VAL A 270 8.23 -11.63 11.13
CA VAL A 270 8.13 -12.38 9.86
C VAL A 270 6.96 -13.36 9.92
N LEU A 271 6.88 -14.19 10.98
CA LEU A 271 5.76 -15.13 11.17
C LEU A 271 4.42 -14.38 11.30
N GLY A 272 4.42 -13.26 12.03
CA GLY A 272 3.23 -12.41 12.16
C GLY A 272 2.73 -11.88 10.82
N ARG A 273 3.63 -11.43 9.93
CA ARG A 273 3.33 -10.98 8.57
C ARG A 273 2.81 -12.13 7.70
N ASP A 274 3.44 -13.30 7.76
CA ASP A 274 3.03 -14.48 7.00
C ASP A 274 1.65 -14.96 7.42
N LEU A 275 1.40 -15.09 8.72
CA LEU A 275 0.08 -15.45 9.25
C LEU A 275 -0.96 -14.38 8.92
N HIS A 276 -0.60 -13.10 8.98
CA HIS A 276 -1.49 -12.01 8.56
C HIS A 276 -1.91 -12.17 7.10
N ARG A 277 -1.02 -12.54 6.21
CA ARG A 277 -1.33 -12.79 4.79
C ARG A 277 -2.16 -14.06 4.58
N ALA A 278 -1.83 -15.15 5.29
CA ALA A 278 -2.36 -16.48 5.05
C ALA A 278 -3.64 -16.85 5.83
N SER A 279 -3.92 -16.15 6.93
CA SER A 279 -4.93 -16.57 7.92
C SER A 279 -6.39 -16.28 7.56
N TYR A 280 -6.71 -16.00 6.30
CA TYR A 280 -8.05 -15.58 5.89
C TYR A 280 -9.17 -16.45 6.49
N GLY A 281 -10.00 -15.83 7.36
CA GLY A 281 -11.14 -16.49 8.01
C GLY A 281 -10.78 -17.53 9.08
N ARG A 282 -9.48 -17.71 9.41
CA ARG A 282 -9.01 -18.62 10.47
C ARG A 282 -8.75 -17.81 11.74
N ALA A 283 -9.76 -17.63 12.58
CA ALA A 283 -9.74 -16.72 13.74
C ALA A 283 -8.54 -16.94 14.69
N GLU A 284 -8.12 -18.19 14.92
CA GLU A 284 -6.97 -18.49 15.78
C GLU A 284 -5.66 -17.98 15.18
N HIS A 285 -5.42 -18.21 13.90
CA HIS A 285 -4.23 -17.73 13.20
C HIS A 285 -4.22 -16.21 13.06
N GLU A 286 -5.38 -15.59 12.89
CA GLU A 286 -5.51 -14.13 12.91
C GLU A 286 -5.14 -13.55 14.28
N ALA A 287 -5.53 -14.22 15.36
CA ALA A 287 -5.15 -13.84 16.71
C ALA A 287 -3.64 -13.98 16.94
N TYR A 288 -3.03 -15.07 16.44
CA TYR A 288 -1.57 -15.25 16.51
C TYR A 288 -0.85 -14.16 15.71
N ALA A 289 -1.29 -13.85 14.49
CA ALA A 289 -0.72 -12.76 13.70
C ALA A 289 -0.76 -11.43 14.45
N SER A 290 -1.91 -11.11 15.04
CA SER A 290 -2.10 -9.86 15.81
C SER A 290 -1.17 -9.79 17.02
N GLU A 291 -1.04 -10.87 17.79
CA GLU A 291 -0.17 -10.94 18.96
C GLU A 291 1.31 -10.80 18.58
N LEU A 292 1.74 -11.55 17.58
CA LEU A 292 3.12 -11.54 17.09
C LEU A 292 3.52 -10.15 16.56
N LEU A 293 2.69 -9.54 15.72
CA LEU A 293 2.93 -8.21 15.19
C LEU A 293 2.95 -7.14 16.29
N ALA A 294 2.04 -7.24 17.26
CA ALA A 294 2.00 -6.29 18.37
C ALA A 294 3.28 -6.33 19.21
N VAL A 295 3.83 -7.52 19.48
CA VAL A 295 5.09 -7.68 20.21
C VAL A 295 6.26 -7.23 19.36
N ALA A 296 6.35 -7.72 18.11
CA ALA A 296 7.46 -7.41 17.23
C ALA A 296 7.62 -5.90 16.99
N TYR A 297 6.52 -5.20 16.67
CA TYR A 297 6.61 -3.75 16.43
C TYR A 297 7.00 -2.96 17.69
N ARG A 298 6.56 -3.38 18.87
CA ARG A 298 6.98 -2.70 20.12
C ARG A 298 8.47 -2.89 20.38
N GLU A 299 8.97 -4.13 20.26
CA GLU A 299 10.39 -4.44 20.46
C GLU A 299 11.29 -3.75 19.42
N LEU A 300 10.78 -3.55 18.18
CA LEU A 300 11.46 -2.80 17.13
C LEU A 300 11.32 -1.28 17.27
N GLY A 301 10.64 -0.77 18.30
CA GLY A 301 10.42 0.66 18.49
C GLY A 301 9.44 1.28 17.49
N ARG A 302 8.49 0.50 16.95
CA ARG A 302 7.49 0.90 15.95
C ARG A 302 6.06 0.90 16.52
N PRO A 303 5.78 1.64 17.60
CA PRO A 303 4.49 1.53 18.30
C PRO A 303 3.29 1.92 17.43
N ALA A 304 3.46 2.82 16.48
CA ALA A 304 2.41 3.20 15.54
C ALA A 304 1.93 2.02 14.68
N LEU A 305 2.84 1.20 14.17
CA LEU A 305 2.47 -0.01 13.44
C LEU A 305 1.78 -1.05 14.33
N ALA A 306 2.15 -1.15 15.59
CA ALA A 306 1.43 -2.01 16.55
C ALA A 306 -0.03 -1.56 16.74
N GLU A 307 -0.28 -0.25 16.81
CA GLU A 307 -1.62 0.32 16.91
C GLU A 307 -2.46 0.04 15.64
N VAL A 308 -1.85 0.20 14.46
CA VAL A 308 -2.50 -0.14 13.18
C VAL A 308 -2.83 -1.63 13.12
N ALA A 309 -1.89 -2.51 13.48
CA ALA A 309 -2.12 -3.96 13.54
C ALA A 309 -3.29 -4.32 14.45
N ALA A 310 -3.34 -3.73 15.65
CA ALA A 310 -4.41 -3.96 16.61
C ALA A 310 -5.78 -3.45 16.12
N ALA A 311 -5.81 -2.27 15.50
CA ALA A 311 -7.03 -1.72 14.90
C ALA A 311 -7.52 -2.61 13.75
N HIS A 312 -6.61 -3.03 12.87
CA HIS A 312 -6.94 -3.90 11.75
C HIS A 312 -7.47 -5.26 12.21
N HIS A 313 -6.85 -5.88 13.21
CA HIS A 313 -7.34 -7.16 13.76
C HIS A 313 -8.79 -7.06 14.28
N ARG A 314 -9.12 -5.98 15.00
CA ARG A 314 -10.49 -5.77 15.50
C ARG A 314 -11.54 -5.62 14.40
N HIS A 315 -11.14 -5.11 13.23
CA HIS A 315 -12.04 -4.72 12.13
C HIS A 315 -11.70 -5.41 10.81
N ARG A 316 -10.97 -6.53 10.84
CA ARG A 316 -10.40 -7.14 9.64
C ARG A 316 -11.45 -7.61 8.63
N ALA A 317 -12.58 -8.07 9.08
CA ALA A 317 -13.65 -8.62 8.23
C ALA A 317 -14.72 -7.57 7.85
N LEU A 318 -14.36 -6.29 7.73
CA LEU A 318 -15.30 -5.27 7.30
C LEU A 318 -15.76 -5.52 5.87
N PRO A 319 -17.08 -5.48 5.60
CA PRO A 319 -17.61 -5.62 4.24
C PRO A 319 -17.33 -4.39 3.37
N ASP A 320 -17.03 -3.25 3.99
CA ASP A 320 -16.76 -1.97 3.34
C ASP A 320 -15.63 -1.26 4.09
N VAL A 321 -14.52 -1.04 3.38
CA VAL A 321 -13.30 -0.41 3.91
C VAL A 321 -13.37 1.13 3.91
N ASP A 322 -14.42 1.74 3.32
CA ASP A 322 -14.73 3.16 3.48
C ASP A 322 -15.39 3.39 4.85
N VAL A 323 -14.59 3.70 5.85
CA VAL A 323 -15.08 3.85 7.23
C VAL A 323 -15.39 5.29 7.62
N LEU A 324 -15.02 6.29 6.80
CA LEU A 324 -15.31 7.68 7.11
C LEU A 324 -16.81 7.99 6.94
N ARG A 325 -17.33 8.83 7.81
CA ARG A 325 -18.65 9.41 7.63
C ARG A 325 -18.56 10.43 6.51
N ARG A 326 -19.19 10.14 5.38
CA ARG A 326 -19.39 11.17 4.37
C ARG A 326 -20.25 12.28 4.95
N ALA A 327 -19.78 13.52 4.90
CA ALA A 327 -20.64 14.64 5.16
C ALA A 327 -21.88 14.49 4.24
N LEU A 328 -23.07 14.35 4.84
CA LEU A 328 -24.30 14.33 4.07
C LEU A 328 -24.27 15.56 3.17
N SER A 329 -24.15 15.35 1.86
CA SER A 329 -24.34 16.43 0.89
C SER A 329 -25.68 17.06 1.25
N ARG A 330 -25.67 18.30 1.74
CA ARG A 330 -26.90 19.06 1.93
C ARG A 330 -27.63 19.00 0.59
N PRO A 331 -28.89 18.54 0.54
CA PRO A 331 -29.67 18.66 -0.68
C PRO A 331 -29.72 20.15 -1.05
N ALA A 332 -29.37 20.43 -2.31
CA ALA A 332 -29.43 21.77 -2.88
C ALA A 332 -30.87 22.27 -2.96
#